data_6373bdd335064b557e24916fda5fae30
#
_entry.id   6373bdd335064b557e24916fda5fae30
#
_cell.length_a   1.000
_cell.length_b   1.000
_cell.length_c   1.000
_cell.angle_alpha   90.00
_cell.angle_beta   90.00
_cell.angle_gamma   90.00
#
_symmetry.space_group_name_H-M   'P 1'
#
loop_
_entity.id
_entity.type
_entity.pdbx_description
1 polymer ?
#
loop_
_entity_poly.entity_id
_entity_poly.type
_entity_poly.pdbx_seq_one_letter_code
_entity_poly.pdbx_strand_id
1 'polypeptide(L)'
;SIHGITYFDPEKIKTYVSPMAEAAITSLRIFNNEIMPGTVYRDRIILPKAIFALDKIKLSYLDKLFSFDFASFSYIAPERNQFAYMLEGLDTEWNYVKSKHSASYSNLKPGKYRFLLKSSNSDGVWNEIPNVLSIEITPPFWQTIFAYILYVVICLLILVYFFYRFKKRMI
;
A
#
# COMPACT_ATOMS: atom_id res chain seq x y z
N SER A 1 29.81 -14.54 54.05
CA SER A 1 29.85 -13.65 52.88
C SER A 1 30.61 -14.37 51.78
N ILE A 2 29.90 -14.88 50.77
CA ILE A 2 30.51 -15.51 49.61
C ILE A 2 30.62 -14.39 48.57
N HIS A 3 31.81 -13.82 48.45
CA HIS A 3 32.13 -12.90 47.35
C HIS A 3 32.58 -13.75 46.16
N GLY A 4 31.64 -14.07 45.27
CA GLY A 4 31.97 -14.69 44.00
C GLY A 4 32.48 -13.62 43.00
N ILE A 5 33.63 -13.88 42.38
CA ILE A 5 34.11 -13.09 41.23
C ILE A 5 33.51 -13.71 40.00
N THR A 6 32.68 -12.94 39.28
CA THR A 6 32.20 -13.35 37.97
C THR A 6 33.25 -12.94 36.92
N TYR A 7 33.96 -13.92 36.39
CA TYR A 7 34.88 -13.73 35.27
C TYR A 7 34.11 -13.95 33.95
N PHE A 8 34.20 -13.00 33.03
CA PHE A 8 33.74 -13.19 31.68
C PHE A 8 34.92 -12.90 30.72
N ASP A 9 34.98 -13.67 29.67
CA ASP A 9 35.96 -13.52 28.61
C ASP A 9 35.32 -12.65 27.49
N PRO A 10 35.82 -11.41 27.25
CA PRO A 10 35.25 -10.55 26.24
C PRO A 10 35.32 -11.12 24.82
N GLU A 11 36.32 -11.98 24.53
CA GLU A 11 36.52 -12.60 23.22
C GLU A 11 35.50 -13.72 22.97
N LYS A 12 34.92 -14.28 24.03
CA LYS A 12 33.84 -15.28 23.93
C LYS A 12 32.45 -14.69 23.85
N ILE A 13 32.28 -13.40 24.05
CA ILE A 13 31.04 -12.71 23.70
C ILE A 13 30.97 -12.71 22.21
N LYS A 14 30.32 -13.73 21.64
CA LYS A 14 29.89 -13.69 20.25
C LYS A 14 29.07 -12.40 20.09
N THR A 15 29.54 -11.50 19.25
CA THR A 15 28.73 -10.32 18.86
C THR A 15 27.38 -10.87 18.44
N TYR A 16 26.36 -10.69 19.26
CA TYR A 16 25.03 -11.13 18.94
C TYR A 16 24.57 -10.22 17.83
N VAL A 17 24.62 -10.72 16.62
CA VAL A 17 24.03 -10.03 15.48
C VAL A 17 22.52 -10.20 15.64
N SER A 18 21.84 -9.13 15.98
CA SER A 18 20.38 -9.13 16.03
C SER A 18 19.83 -9.68 14.71
N PRO A 19 18.88 -10.62 14.76
CA PRO A 19 18.30 -11.16 13.55
C PRO A 19 17.74 -10.02 12.69
N MET A 20 17.76 -10.18 11.38
CA MET A 20 17.20 -9.21 10.44
C MET A 20 15.76 -8.91 10.84
N ALA A 21 15.43 -7.64 10.94
CA ALA A 21 14.07 -7.22 11.24
C ALA A 21 13.20 -7.37 9.99
N GLU A 22 12.19 -8.21 10.05
CA GLU A 22 11.15 -8.27 9.02
C GLU A 22 10.05 -7.26 9.36
N ALA A 23 9.68 -6.44 8.37
CA ALA A 23 8.55 -5.54 8.48
C ALA A 23 7.32 -6.17 7.84
N ALA A 24 6.16 -6.03 8.49
CA ALA A 24 4.88 -6.42 7.93
C ALA A 24 3.88 -5.27 8.00
N ILE A 25 3.02 -5.22 7.00
CA ILE A 25 1.85 -4.35 7.01
C ILE A 25 0.81 -4.99 7.93
N THR A 26 0.38 -4.29 8.96
CA THR A 26 -0.51 -4.81 10.00
C THR A 26 -1.96 -4.46 9.77
N SER A 27 -2.25 -3.24 9.28
CA SER A 27 -3.62 -2.82 8.99
C SER A 27 -3.71 -1.89 7.78
N LEU A 28 -4.91 -1.83 7.21
CA LEU A 28 -5.34 -0.86 6.21
C LEU A 28 -6.40 0.03 6.81
N ARG A 29 -6.25 1.34 6.67
CA ARG A 29 -7.29 2.31 7.02
C ARG A 29 -7.72 3.07 5.78
N ILE A 30 -9.02 3.32 5.67
CA ILE A 30 -9.61 4.17 4.63
C ILE A 30 -10.40 5.28 5.33
N PHE A 31 -10.07 6.55 5.06
CA PHE A 31 -10.60 7.71 5.78
C PHE A 31 -10.49 7.55 7.32
N ASN A 32 -9.32 7.08 7.79
CA ASN A 32 -9.01 6.77 9.20
C ASN A 32 -9.83 5.62 9.83
N ASN A 33 -10.74 4.98 9.10
CA ASN A 33 -11.45 3.79 9.55
C ASN A 33 -10.65 2.54 9.20
N GLU A 34 -10.37 1.72 10.19
CA GLU A 34 -9.69 0.45 9.99
C GLU A 34 -10.59 -0.53 9.25
N ILE A 35 -10.03 -1.17 8.22
CA ILE A 35 -10.72 -2.19 7.42
C ILE A 35 -10.37 -3.56 7.97
N MET A 36 -11.34 -4.21 8.58
CA MET A 36 -11.18 -5.55 9.13
C MET A 36 -11.26 -6.63 8.04
N PRO A 37 -10.47 -7.70 8.13
CA PRO A 37 -10.55 -8.83 7.21
C PRO A 37 -11.95 -9.42 7.16
N GLY A 38 -12.43 -9.75 5.95
CA GLY A 38 -13.75 -10.35 5.72
C GLY A 38 -14.93 -9.39 5.85
N THR A 39 -14.72 -8.12 6.22
CA THR A 39 -15.81 -7.15 6.33
C THR A 39 -16.16 -6.52 4.99
N VAL A 40 -17.45 -6.22 4.82
CA VAL A 40 -17.95 -5.50 3.65
C VAL A 40 -17.77 -4.00 3.86
N TYR A 41 -17.05 -3.36 2.97
CA TYR A 41 -16.88 -1.92 2.92
C TYR A 41 -17.37 -1.39 1.56
N ARG A 42 -18.42 -0.56 1.55
CA ARG A 42 -19.05 -0.03 0.33
C ARG A 42 -19.35 -1.13 -0.69
N ASP A 43 -20.12 -2.13 -0.28
CA ASP A 43 -20.60 -3.28 -1.07
C ASP A 43 -19.47 -4.18 -1.65
N ARG A 44 -18.28 -4.15 -1.06
CA ARG A 44 -17.17 -4.99 -1.47
C ARG A 44 -16.30 -5.41 -0.27
N ILE A 45 -15.66 -6.56 -0.40
CA ILE A 45 -14.65 -7.03 0.55
C ILE A 45 -13.28 -6.60 -0.01
N ILE A 46 -12.61 -5.67 0.69
CA ILE A 46 -11.27 -5.19 0.30
C ILE A 46 -10.21 -6.18 0.78
N LEU A 47 -10.34 -6.65 2.02
CA LEU A 47 -9.43 -7.61 2.64
C LEU A 47 -10.15 -8.94 2.85
N PRO A 48 -9.99 -9.93 1.95
CA PRO A 48 -10.57 -11.26 2.16
C PRO A 48 -9.91 -12.02 3.33
N LYS A 49 -8.68 -11.69 3.65
CA LYS A 49 -7.89 -12.20 4.78
C LYS A 49 -7.00 -11.10 5.33
N ALA A 50 -6.22 -11.39 6.38
CA ALA A 50 -5.31 -10.42 6.98
C ALA A 50 -4.35 -9.82 5.92
N ILE A 51 -4.10 -8.52 6.00
CA ILE A 51 -3.36 -7.78 4.95
C ILE A 51 -1.94 -8.31 4.74
N PHE A 52 -1.25 -8.74 5.81
CA PHE A 52 0.09 -9.33 5.72
C PHE A 52 0.14 -10.66 4.94
N ALA A 53 -1.03 -11.31 4.72
CA ALA A 53 -1.15 -12.55 3.96
C ALA A 53 -1.67 -12.30 2.53
N LEU A 54 -1.69 -11.04 2.08
CA LEU A 54 -2.14 -10.64 0.76
C LEU A 54 -0.98 -10.06 -0.05
N ASP A 55 -0.86 -10.48 -1.30
CA ASP A 55 0.09 -9.92 -2.26
C ASP A 55 -0.51 -8.73 -3.01
N LYS A 56 -1.85 -8.61 -2.99
CA LYS A 56 -2.58 -7.61 -3.75
C LYS A 56 -3.87 -7.20 -3.07
N ILE A 57 -4.15 -5.88 -3.12
CA ILE A 57 -5.44 -5.29 -2.75
C ILE A 57 -6.01 -4.46 -3.90
N LYS A 58 -7.35 -4.33 -3.92
CA LYS A 58 -8.05 -3.48 -4.87
C LYS A 58 -8.78 -2.37 -4.12
N LEU A 59 -8.43 -1.12 -4.46
CA LEU A 59 -9.08 0.09 -3.97
C LEU A 59 -9.92 0.70 -5.10
N SER A 60 -10.89 1.54 -4.73
CA SER A 60 -11.68 2.32 -5.69
C SER A 60 -11.12 3.73 -5.79
N TYR A 61 -11.38 4.41 -6.90
CA TYR A 61 -11.15 5.85 -7.03
C TYR A 61 -11.86 6.69 -5.95
N LEU A 62 -12.86 6.11 -5.27
CA LEU A 62 -13.57 6.73 -4.14
C LEU A 62 -12.80 6.65 -2.82
N ASP A 63 -11.81 5.77 -2.71
CA ASP A 63 -11.00 5.59 -1.51
C ASP A 63 -9.81 6.56 -1.55
N LYS A 64 -10.14 7.86 -1.55
CA LYS A 64 -9.19 8.95 -1.78
C LYS A 64 -8.12 9.10 -0.70
N LEU A 65 -8.36 8.61 0.49
CA LEU A 65 -7.40 8.65 1.59
C LEU A 65 -7.31 7.27 2.19
N PHE A 66 -6.13 6.69 2.13
CA PHE A 66 -5.84 5.42 2.78
C PHE A 66 -4.47 5.45 3.45
N SER A 67 -4.30 4.62 4.45
CA SER A 67 -3.03 4.45 5.16
C SER A 67 -2.79 3.00 5.52
N PHE A 68 -1.51 2.64 5.55
CA PHE A 68 -1.03 1.37 6.04
C PHE A 68 -0.35 1.59 7.38
N ASP A 69 -0.73 0.81 8.38
CA ASP A 69 0.05 0.67 9.59
C ASP A 69 0.99 -0.53 9.40
N PHE A 70 2.18 -0.47 9.98
CA PHE A 70 3.18 -1.50 9.86
C PHE A 70 3.95 -1.68 11.16
N ALA A 71 4.50 -2.87 11.34
CA ALA A 71 5.31 -3.22 12.49
C ALA A 71 6.49 -4.09 12.06
N SER A 72 7.52 -4.14 12.91
CA SER A 72 8.65 -5.04 12.77
C SER A 72 8.52 -6.19 13.77
N PHE A 73 8.87 -7.38 13.35
CA PHE A 73 8.92 -8.57 14.21
C PHE A 73 10.23 -8.68 15.03
N SER A 74 11.04 -7.63 15.09
CA SER A 74 12.20 -7.61 15.97
C SER A 74 11.78 -7.26 17.39
N TYR A 75 11.98 -8.22 18.30
CA TYR A 75 11.64 -8.07 19.73
C TYR A 75 12.76 -7.45 20.56
N ILE A 76 13.95 -7.24 19.97
CA ILE A 76 15.11 -6.66 20.66
C ILE A 76 15.09 -5.16 20.42
N ALA A 77 14.89 -4.39 21.49
CA ALA A 77 14.83 -2.92 21.47
C ALA A 77 13.96 -2.38 20.31
N PRO A 78 12.67 -2.75 20.26
CA PRO A 78 11.78 -2.43 19.11
C PRO A 78 11.65 -0.92 18.85
N GLU A 79 11.88 -0.09 19.87
CA GLU A 79 11.88 1.37 19.77
C GLU A 79 13.05 1.93 18.96
N ARG A 80 14.09 1.14 18.70
CA ARG A 80 15.23 1.51 17.83
C ARG A 80 15.07 1.09 16.39
N ASN A 81 14.10 0.24 16.10
CA ASN A 81 13.83 -0.19 14.72
C ASN A 81 13.41 1.02 13.88
N GLN A 82 13.94 1.10 12.69
CA GLN A 82 13.58 2.12 11.71
C GLN A 82 12.84 1.45 10.56
N PHE A 83 12.02 2.22 9.90
CA PHE A 83 11.28 1.77 8.72
C PHE A 83 11.62 2.64 7.52
N ALA A 84 11.57 2.04 6.36
CA ALA A 84 11.56 2.77 5.11
C ALA A 84 10.46 2.21 4.22
N TYR A 85 9.71 3.10 3.60
CA TYR A 85 8.65 2.71 2.68
C TYR A 85 8.71 3.55 1.40
N MET A 86 8.17 2.99 0.34
CA MET A 86 8.08 3.65 -0.95
C MET A 86 6.85 3.13 -1.69
N LEU A 87 6.09 4.02 -2.30
CA LEU A 87 5.02 3.66 -3.21
C LEU A 87 5.51 3.83 -4.65
N GLU A 88 5.95 2.74 -5.25
CA GLU A 88 6.33 2.73 -6.66
C GLU A 88 5.13 3.13 -7.54
N GLY A 89 5.38 4.04 -8.46
CA GLY A 89 4.36 4.69 -9.28
C GLY A 89 3.96 6.08 -8.77
N LEU A 90 4.42 6.47 -7.56
CA LEU A 90 4.24 7.81 -7.00
C LEU A 90 5.56 8.38 -6.45
N ASP A 91 6.19 7.65 -5.53
CA ASP A 91 7.41 8.10 -4.85
C ASP A 91 8.63 7.83 -5.75
N THR A 92 9.58 8.75 -5.75
CA THR A 92 10.86 8.62 -6.44
C THR A 92 11.97 8.10 -5.55
N GLU A 93 11.79 8.22 -4.23
CA GLU A 93 12.80 7.86 -3.21
C GLU A 93 12.14 7.14 -2.02
N TRP A 94 12.98 6.48 -1.21
CA TRP A 94 12.54 5.85 0.02
C TRP A 94 12.25 6.89 1.11
N ASN A 95 11.10 6.76 1.75
CA ASN A 95 10.72 7.55 2.92
C ASN A 95 11.21 6.86 4.19
N TYR A 96 12.26 7.37 4.81
CA TYR A 96 12.83 6.84 6.05
C TYR A 96 12.13 7.44 7.26
N VAL A 97 11.63 6.58 8.15
CA VAL A 97 10.90 6.99 9.37
C VAL A 97 11.41 6.22 10.60
N LYS A 98 11.56 6.93 11.72
CA LYS A 98 12.09 6.36 12.97
C LYS A 98 10.99 5.88 13.89
N SER A 99 10.02 6.73 14.19
CA SER A 99 8.97 6.46 15.19
C SER A 99 7.57 6.37 14.60
N LYS A 100 7.40 6.74 13.33
CA LYS A 100 6.11 6.67 12.65
C LYS A 100 5.92 5.27 12.08
N HIS A 101 4.87 4.60 12.49
CA HIS A 101 4.53 3.24 12.06
C HIS A 101 3.38 3.22 11.04
N SER A 102 3.22 4.29 10.29
CA SER A 102 2.16 4.40 9.27
C SER A 102 2.60 5.22 8.07
N ALA A 103 2.10 4.83 6.88
CA ALA A 103 2.24 5.56 5.63
C ALA A 103 0.85 5.93 5.12
N SER A 104 0.63 7.19 4.77
CA SER A 104 -0.67 7.69 4.31
C SER A 104 -0.55 8.27 2.92
N TYR A 105 -1.51 7.94 2.06
CA TYR A 105 -1.58 8.40 0.69
C TYR A 105 -2.96 8.97 0.39
N SER A 106 -3.00 10.02 -0.40
CA SER A 106 -4.25 10.67 -0.76
C SER A 106 -4.32 11.01 -2.24
N ASN A 107 -5.55 10.95 -2.78
CA ASN A 107 -5.87 11.37 -4.15
C ASN A 107 -5.02 10.72 -5.24
N LEU A 108 -4.68 9.44 -5.09
CA LEU A 108 -3.99 8.70 -6.14
C LEU A 108 -4.88 8.52 -7.37
N LYS A 109 -4.27 8.62 -8.54
CA LYS A 109 -4.95 8.34 -9.81
C LYS A 109 -5.24 6.85 -9.95
N PRO A 110 -6.29 6.46 -10.71
CA PRO A 110 -6.48 5.06 -11.08
C PRO A 110 -5.22 4.48 -11.73
N GLY A 111 -4.84 3.29 -11.31
CA GLY A 111 -3.60 2.66 -11.79
C GLY A 111 -3.13 1.54 -10.88
N LYS A 112 -1.94 1.04 -11.17
CA LYS A 112 -1.26 -0.01 -10.41
C LYS A 112 -0.06 0.60 -9.70
N TYR A 113 0.06 0.32 -8.42
CA TYR A 113 1.13 0.77 -7.54
C TYR A 113 1.69 -0.42 -6.78
N ARG A 114 2.91 -0.30 -6.27
CA ARG A 114 3.53 -1.29 -5.39
C ARG A 114 4.01 -0.58 -4.13
N PHE A 115 3.44 -0.94 -3.00
CA PHE A 115 3.91 -0.47 -1.70
C PHE A 115 5.04 -1.39 -1.23
N LEU A 116 6.21 -0.80 -1.04
CA LEU A 116 7.42 -1.47 -0.58
C LEU A 116 7.69 -1.02 0.84
N LEU A 117 7.97 -1.96 1.72
CA LEU A 117 8.25 -1.71 3.13
C LEU A 117 9.48 -2.52 3.56
N LYS A 118 10.44 -1.87 4.17
CA LYS A 118 11.60 -2.51 4.80
C LYS A 118 11.84 -1.94 6.19
N SER A 119 12.53 -2.69 7.03
CA SER A 119 12.92 -2.23 8.37
C SER A 119 14.40 -2.51 8.66
N SER A 120 14.95 -1.75 9.60
CA SER A 120 16.23 -2.06 10.20
C SER A 120 16.03 -2.70 11.58
N ASN A 121 17.02 -3.46 12.01
CA ASN A 121 17.10 -3.91 13.41
C ASN A 121 17.61 -2.79 14.33
N SER A 122 17.72 -3.08 15.63
CA SER A 122 18.23 -2.16 16.64
C SER A 122 19.67 -1.69 16.42
N ASP A 123 20.45 -2.44 15.64
CA ASP A 123 21.84 -2.15 15.29
C ASP A 123 21.96 -1.31 14.01
N GLY A 124 20.82 -0.94 13.39
CA GLY A 124 20.77 -0.14 12.17
C GLY A 124 21.01 -0.93 10.88
N VAL A 125 21.01 -2.27 10.96
CA VAL A 125 21.18 -3.13 9.78
C VAL A 125 19.81 -3.28 9.09
N TRP A 126 19.74 -2.87 7.82
CA TRP A 126 18.54 -2.91 7.00
C TRP A 126 18.31 -4.28 6.39
N ASN A 127 17.04 -4.69 6.36
CA ASN A 127 16.63 -5.81 5.53
C ASN A 127 16.55 -5.34 4.07
N GLU A 128 17.39 -5.92 3.22
CA GLU A 128 17.43 -5.57 1.79
C GLU A 128 16.25 -6.12 0.99
N ILE A 129 15.54 -7.10 1.55
CA ILE A 129 14.36 -7.69 0.90
C ILE A 129 13.10 -6.98 1.44
N PRO A 130 12.47 -6.09 0.66
CA PRO A 130 11.28 -5.39 1.11
C PRO A 130 10.06 -6.32 1.10
N ASN A 131 9.14 -6.08 2.02
CA ASN A 131 7.77 -6.59 1.91
C ASN A 131 7.04 -5.78 0.82
N VAL A 132 6.36 -6.47 -0.09
CA VAL A 132 5.72 -5.85 -1.27
C VAL A 132 4.23 -6.12 -1.27
N LEU A 133 3.42 -5.06 -1.31
CA LEU A 133 1.98 -5.14 -1.49
C LEU A 133 1.58 -4.42 -2.78
N SER A 134 0.99 -5.15 -3.72
CA SER A 134 0.46 -4.57 -4.95
C SER A 134 -0.89 -3.89 -4.68
N ILE A 135 -1.06 -2.66 -5.16
CA ILE A 135 -2.28 -1.87 -5.00
C ILE A 135 -2.82 -1.56 -6.39
N GLU A 136 -4.06 -1.93 -6.64
CA GLU A 136 -4.77 -1.59 -7.86
C GLU A 136 -5.91 -0.63 -7.53
N ILE A 137 -5.85 0.61 -8.05
CA ILE A 137 -6.92 1.59 -7.91
C ILE A 137 -7.77 1.56 -9.16
N THR A 138 -9.03 1.13 -9.01
CA THR A 138 -9.96 1.00 -10.14
C THR A 138 -10.51 2.35 -10.55
N PRO A 139 -10.58 2.64 -11.87
CA PRO A 139 -11.16 3.88 -12.37
C PRO A 139 -12.67 3.90 -12.19
N PRO A 140 -13.29 5.11 -12.23
CA PRO A 140 -14.74 5.23 -12.31
C PRO A 140 -15.28 4.62 -13.60
N PHE A 141 -16.56 4.17 -13.60
CA PHE A 141 -17.17 3.49 -14.72
C PHE A 141 -17.15 4.31 -16.01
N TRP A 142 -17.23 5.65 -15.92
CA TRP A 142 -17.20 6.56 -17.09
C TRP A 142 -15.81 6.72 -17.74
N GLN A 143 -14.75 6.21 -17.10
CA GLN A 143 -13.38 6.15 -17.65
C GLN A 143 -13.01 4.74 -18.11
N THR A 144 -13.96 3.83 -18.22
CA THR A 144 -13.73 2.49 -18.75
C THR A 144 -13.79 2.47 -20.27
N ILE A 145 -13.15 1.48 -20.89
CA ILE A 145 -13.18 1.29 -22.35
C ILE A 145 -14.62 1.21 -22.86
N PHE A 146 -15.52 0.54 -22.12
CA PHE A 146 -16.93 0.44 -22.47
C PHE A 146 -17.63 1.79 -22.51
N ALA A 147 -17.33 2.70 -21.58
CA ALA A 147 -17.90 4.05 -21.59
C ALA A 147 -17.43 4.84 -22.80
N TYR A 148 -16.16 4.74 -23.18
CA TYR A 148 -15.65 5.42 -24.38
C TYR A 148 -16.29 4.88 -25.65
N ILE A 149 -16.47 3.57 -25.80
CA ILE A 149 -17.19 2.97 -26.93
C ILE A 149 -18.63 3.52 -26.98
N LEU A 150 -19.32 3.55 -25.83
CA LEU A 150 -20.68 4.10 -25.75
C LEU A 150 -20.73 5.57 -26.18
N TYR A 151 -19.76 6.41 -25.77
CA TYR A 151 -19.70 7.82 -26.19
C TYR A 151 -19.50 7.95 -27.69
N VAL A 152 -18.65 7.14 -28.31
CA VAL A 152 -18.47 7.13 -29.78
C VAL A 152 -19.77 6.75 -30.51
N VAL A 153 -20.47 5.71 -30.04
CA VAL A 153 -21.76 5.30 -30.63
C VAL A 153 -22.80 6.41 -30.52
N ILE A 154 -22.93 7.04 -29.35
CA ILE A 154 -23.86 8.17 -29.17
C ILE A 154 -23.51 9.32 -30.11
N CYS A 155 -22.24 9.67 -30.25
CA CYS A 155 -21.78 10.72 -31.15
C CYS A 155 -22.16 10.43 -32.62
N LEU A 156 -21.93 9.18 -33.06
CA LEU A 156 -22.32 8.75 -34.40
C LEU A 156 -23.84 8.83 -34.64
N LEU A 157 -24.63 8.41 -33.67
CA LEU A 157 -26.09 8.50 -33.76
C LEU A 157 -26.57 9.96 -33.88
N ILE A 158 -25.97 10.86 -33.12
CA ILE A 158 -26.25 12.29 -33.20
C ILE A 158 -25.92 12.84 -34.59
N LEU A 159 -24.75 12.49 -35.15
CA LEU A 159 -24.35 12.91 -36.48
C LEU A 159 -25.33 12.42 -37.57
N VAL A 160 -25.70 11.13 -37.52
CA VAL A 160 -26.68 10.54 -38.45
C VAL A 160 -28.02 11.26 -38.33
N TYR A 161 -28.48 11.54 -37.11
CA TYR A 161 -29.73 12.29 -36.88
C TYR A 161 -29.67 13.70 -37.50
N PHE A 162 -28.58 14.43 -37.31
CA PHE A 162 -28.36 15.75 -37.90
C PHE A 162 -28.36 15.68 -39.42
N PHE A 163 -27.65 14.74 -40.05
CA PHE A 163 -27.65 14.53 -41.51
C PHE A 163 -29.04 14.24 -42.03
N TYR A 164 -29.80 13.38 -41.35
CA TYR A 164 -31.17 13.06 -41.72
C TYR A 164 -32.07 14.31 -41.67
N ARG A 165 -31.96 15.09 -40.61
CA ARG A 165 -32.74 16.36 -40.45
C ARG A 165 -32.36 17.41 -41.50
N PHE A 166 -31.09 17.55 -41.81
CA PHE A 166 -30.62 18.48 -42.86
C PHE A 166 -31.16 18.08 -44.22
N LYS A 167 -31.06 16.80 -44.58
CA LYS A 167 -31.57 16.29 -45.84
C LYS A 167 -33.09 16.55 -46.02
N LYS A 168 -33.86 16.38 -44.92
CA LYS A 168 -35.29 16.61 -44.90
C LYS A 168 -35.68 18.10 -45.02
N ARG A 169 -34.79 19.05 -44.76
CA ARG A 169 -35.03 20.49 -44.91
C ARG A 169 -34.67 21.03 -46.28
N MET A 170 -33.92 20.28 -47.08
CA MET A 170 -33.49 20.69 -48.42
C MET A 170 -34.34 20.08 -49.54
N ILE A 171 -35.31 19.23 -49.23
CA ILE A 171 -36.35 18.70 -50.11
C ILE A 171 -37.67 19.40 -49.78
#